data_eb5181d58048a4e5b6e747415a3497b5
#
_entry.id   eb5181d58048a4e5b6e747415a3497b5
#
_cell.length_a   1.000
_cell.length_b   1.000
_cell.length_c   1.000
_cell.angle_alpha   90.00
_cell.angle_beta   90.00
_cell.angle_gamma   90.00
#
_symmetry.space_group_name_H-M   'P 1'
#
loop_
_entity.id
_entity.type
_entity.pdbx_description
1 polymer ?
#
loop_
_entity_poly.entity_id
_entity_poly.type
_entity_poly.pdbx_seq_one_letter_code
_entity_poly.pdbx_strand_id
1 'polypeptide(L)'
;MNESFDLVSARIPVWQQKLIFMNSITAKITLKELQPQLLALTPEEKAQAIELLAQSLRKFWSGIQKTPGVCGGDACIRQTRIPVWVLVNAGRLGISETELLEDYPTLRAADLANAWAYAEAYPDEIETAIQENEED
;
A
#
# COMPACT_ATOMS: atom_id res chain seq x y z
N MET A 1 33.36 -14.13 27.79
CA MET A 1 32.76 -14.25 27.61
C MET A 1 32.03 -14.39 27.33
N ASN A 2 31.70 -14.00 27.47
CA ASN A 2 30.88 -14.10 27.11
C ASN A 2 30.37 -13.85 26.64
N GLU A 3 30.41 -13.98 26.32
CA GLU A 3 29.83 -13.70 25.88
C GLU A 3 28.96 -14.22 25.13
N SER A 4 28.40 -14.72 25.00
CA SER A 4 27.67 -15.22 24.11
C SER A 4 26.48 -14.66 23.81
N PHE A 5 26.42 -14.08 24.43
CA PHE A 5 25.53 -13.80 24.18
C PHE A 5 24.72 -13.59 24.13
N ASP A 6 24.65 -13.32 24.36
CA ASP A 6 23.98 -13.21 24.43
C ASP A 6 23.54 -13.05 24.24
N LEU A 7 23.48 -13.21 24.17
CA LEU A 7 23.21 -13.14 23.86
C LEU A 7 23.18 -12.86 23.47
N VAL A 8 23.37 -13.36 23.64
CA VAL A 8 23.68 -12.97 22.94
C VAL A 8 24.16 -11.80 22.36
N SER A 9 23.56 -11.31 21.92
CA SER A 9 23.54 -10.05 21.19
C SER A 9 24.38 -8.99 21.86
N ALA A 10 24.47 -9.01 23.09
CA ALA A 10 25.26 -8.06 23.86
C ALA A 10 26.74 -8.05 23.51
N ARG A 11 27.17 -9.04 22.77
CA ARG A 11 28.57 -9.16 22.42
C ARG A 11 28.91 -8.67 21.04
N ILE A 12 27.91 -8.21 20.31
CA ILE A 12 28.11 -7.71 18.96
C ILE A 12 28.44 -6.24 19.02
N PRO A 13 29.51 -5.78 18.38
CA PRO A 13 29.82 -4.35 18.34
C PRO A 13 28.70 -3.56 17.67
N VAL A 14 28.55 -2.31 18.04
CA VAL A 14 27.49 -1.45 17.52
C VAL A 14 27.55 -1.37 15.99
N TRP A 15 28.73 -1.28 15.42
CA TRP A 15 28.84 -1.20 13.97
C TRP A 15 28.36 -2.46 13.29
N GLN A 16 28.58 -3.62 13.91
CA GLN A 16 28.12 -4.88 13.34
C GLN A 16 26.61 -5.01 13.46
N GLN A 17 26.04 -4.54 14.59
CA GLN A 17 24.60 -4.51 14.74
C GLN A 17 23.95 -3.64 13.66
N LYS A 18 24.60 -2.52 13.35
CA LYS A 18 24.12 -1.60 12.34
C LYS A 18 24.14 -2.24 10.96
N LEU A 19 25.22 -2.98 10.66
CA LEU A 19 25.33 -3.69 9.39
C LEU A 19 24.28 -4.76 9.24
N ILE A 20 24.01 -5.50 10.32
CA ILE A 20 22.97 -6.53 10.31
C ILE A 20 21.62 -5.89 10.05
N PHE A 21 21.34 -4.78 10.71
CA PHE A 21 20.09 -4.06 10.53
C PHE A 21 19.94 -3.55 9.10
N MET A 22 21.00 -2.96 8.55
CA MET A 22 20.99 -2.46 7.18
C MET A 22 20.80 -3.60 6.17
N ASN A 23 21.44 -4.73 6.39
CA ASN A 23 21.25 -5.89 5.53
C ASN A 23 19.80 -6.37 5.57
N SER A 24 19.18 -6.34 6.76
CA SER A 24 17.78 -6.72 6.89
C SER A 24 16.87 -5.79 6.10
N ILE A 25 17.20 -4.50 6.07
CA ILE A 25 16.42 -3.51 5.33
C ILE A 25 16.61 -3.67 3.82
N THR A 26 17.86 -3.92 3.39
CA THR A 26 18.17 -3.98 1.97
C THR A 26 18.00 -5.37 1.37
N ALA A 27 18.03 -6.41 2.21
CA ALA A 27 17.85 -7.78 1.74
C ALA A 27 16.44 -7.96 1.22
N LYS A 28 16.32 -8.38 -0.02
CA LYS A 28 15.01 -8.65 -0.60
C LYS A 28 14.54 -10.03 -0.20
N ILE A 29 13.55 -10.09 0.65
CA ILE A 29 12.88 -11.33 1.01
C ILE A 29 11.71 -11.47 0.04
N THR A 30 11.70 -12.56 -0.71
CA THR A 30 10.63 -12.78 -1.67
C THR A 30 9.46 -13.48 -1.01
N LEU A 31 8.28 -13.27 -1.57
CA LEU A 31 7.10 -13.98 -1.11
C LEU A 31 7.29 -15.48 -1.22
N LYS A 32 7.97 -15.92 -2.28
CA LYS A 32 8.22 -17.35 -2.50
C LYS A 32 9.00 -17.96 -1.35
N GLU A 33 9.96 -17.22 -0.81
CA GLU A 33 10.77 -17.69 0.31
C GLU A 33 9.97 -17.76 1.61
N LEU A 34 9.03 -16.82 1.81
CA LEU A 34 8.21 -16.76 3.01
C LEU A 34 6.98 -17.67 2.94
N GLN A 35 6.58 -18.08 1.75
CA GLN A 35 5.31 -18.78 1.57
C GLN A 35 5.15 -19.99 2.48
N PRO A 36 6.15 -20.89 2.62
CA PRO A 36 5.97 -22.05 3.51
C PRO A 36 5.74 -21.63 4.97
N GLN A 37 6.43 -20.58 5.40
CA GLN A 37 6.28 -20.10 6.77
C GLN A 37 4.91 -19.48 7.01
N LEU A 38 4.45 -18.69 6.02
CA LEU A 38 3.13 -18.07 6.12
C LEU A 38 2.02 -19.14 6.19
N LEU A 39 2.15 -20.16 5.37
CA LEU A 39 1.15 -21.23 5.36
C LEU A 39 1.18 -22.08 6.62
N ALA A 40 2.30 -22.09 7.34
CA ALA A 40 2.43 -22.84 8.59
C ALA A 40 1.85 -22.11 9.81
N LEU A 41 1.43 -20.85 9.64
CA LEU A 41 0.80 -20.10 10.73
C LEU A 41 -0.55 -20.70 11.10
N THR A 42 -0.97 -20.47 12.36
CA THR A 42 -2.32 -20.83 12.76
C THR A 42 -3.33 -19.98 12.02
N PRO A 43 -4.62 -20.40 11.95
CA PRO A 43 -5.64 -19.55 11.30
C PRO A 43 -5.73 -18.16 11.91
N GLU A 44 -5.60 -18.05 13.23
CA GLU A 44 -5.65 -16.76 13.91
C GLU A 44 -4.46 -15.89 13.50
N GLU A 45 -3.29 -16.49 13.44
CA GLU A 45 -2.09 -15.75 13.02
C GLU A 45 -2.14 -15.36 11.56
N LYS A 46 -2.74 -16.18 10.72
CA LYS A 46 -2.94 -15.83 9.31
C LYS A 46 -3.82 -14.59 9.19
N ALA A 47 -4.89 -14.53 9.97
CA ALA A 47 -5.76 -13.35 9.98
C ALA A 47 -5.00 -12.11 10.43
N GLN A 48 -4.16 -12.25 11.47
CA GLN A 48 -3.35 -11.15 11.95
C GLN A 48 -2.34 -10.70 10.88
N ALA A 49 -1.74 -11.65 10.17
CA ALA A 49 -0.79 -11.33 9.11
C ALA A 49 -1.45 -10.53 7.99
N ILE A 50 -2.66 -10.91 7.61
CA ILE A 50 -3.43 -10.18 6.61
C ILE A 50 -3.64 -8.74 7.06
N GLU A 51 -4.05 -8.54 8.30
CA GLU A 51 -4.28 -7.19 8.83
C GLU A 51 -3.01 -6.37 8.88
N LEU A 52 -1.91 -6.96 9.35
CA LEU A 52 -0.62 -6.27 9.40
C LEU A 52 -0.16 -5.84 8.01
N LEU A 53 -0.29 -6.73 7.04
CA LEU A 53 0.12 -6.42 5.68
C LEU A 53 -0.76 -5.34 5.07
N ALA A 54 -2.07 -5.41 5.33
CA ALA A 54 -3.00 -4.40 4.83
C ALA A 54 -2.66 -3.01 5.40
N GLN A 55 -2.39 -2.93 6.70
CA GLN A 55 -2.01 -1.67 7.32
C GLN A 55 -0.71 -1.13 6.76
N SER A 56 0.25 -2.02 6.53
CA SER A 56 1.53 -1.66 5.97
C SER A 56 1.38 -1.05 4.57
N LEU A 57 0.55 -1.67 3.75
CA LEU A 57 0.29 -1.18 2.40
C LEU A 57 -0.33 0.21 2.40
N ARG A 58 -1.25 0.47 3.34
CA ARG A 58 -1.89 1.79 3.42
C ARG A 58 -0.88 2.91 3.61
N LYS A 59 0.21 2.62 4.31
CA LYS A 59 1.26 3.61 4.52
C LYS A 59 2.12 3.83 3.28
N PHE A 60 2.15 2.85 2.39
CA PHE A 60 2.99 2.93 1.20
C PHE A 60 2.28 3.49 -0.03
N TRP A 61 0.99 3.74 0.05
CA TRP A 61 0.29 4.37 -1.06
C TRP A 61 0.57 5.87 -1.05
N SER A 62 1.82 6.22 -1.36
CA SER A 62 2.31 7.59 -1.18
C SER A 62 1.59 8.61 -2.05
N GLY A 63 0.96 8.17 -3.12
CA GLY A 63 0.20 9.06 -3.99
C GLY A 63 -1.28 9.14 -3.67
N ILE A 64 -1.74 8.41 -2.66
CA ILE A 64 -3.16 8.30 -2.32
C ILE A 64 -3.35 8.72 -0.87
N GLN A 65 -4.42 9.49 -0.64
CA GLN A 65 -4.69 10.03 0.69
C GLN A 65 -6.17 9.91 1.01
N LYS A 66 -6.47 9.53 2.25
CA LYS A 66 -7.82 9.56 2.78
C LYS A 66 -7.86 10.61 3.88
N THR A 67 -8.67 11.63 3.70
CA THR A 67 -8.81 12.69 4.69
C THR A 67 -10.28 12.89 5.00
N PRO A 68 -10.68 12.80 6.28
CA PRO A 68 -12.08 13.07 6.63
C PRO A 68 -12.49 14.44 6.14
N GLY A 69 -13.67 14.52 5.53
CA GLY A 69 -14.20 15.78 5.01
C GLY A 69 -13.66 16.19 3.64
N VAL A 70 -12.74 15.42 3.10
CA VAL A 70 -12.24 15.66 1.73
C VAL A 70 -12.70 14.48 0.87
N CYS A 71 -13.35 14.76 -0.23
CA CYS A 71 -13.91 13.74 -1.12
C CYS A 71 -14.83 12.77 -0.36
N GLY A 72 -15.52 13.25 0.67
CA GLY A 72 -16.39 12.40 1.48
C GLY A 72 -15.65 11.34 2.28
N GLY A 73 -14.35 11.51 2.48
CA GLY A 73 -13.53 10.51 3.16
C GLY A 73 -12.98 9.44 2.24
N ASP A 74 -13.31 9.49 0.95
CA ASP A 74 -12.82 8.52 -0.02
C ASP A 74 -11.34 8.74 -0.32
N ALA A 75 -10.71 7.69 -0.85
CA ALA A 75 -9.32 7.79 -1.27
C ALA A 75 -9.20 8.76 -2.45
N CYS A 76 -8.30 9.72 -2.33
CA CYS A 76 -8.07 10.76 -3.34
C CYS A 76 -6.61 10.77 -3.75
N ILE A 77 -6.36 11.28 -4.94
CA ILE A 77 -4.99 11.56 -5.36
C ILE A 77 -4.45 12.65 -4.44
N ARG A 78 -3.26 12.42 -3.92
CA ARG A 78 -2.63 13.29 -2.94
C ARG A 78 -2.58 14.74 -3.41
N GLN A 79 -2.90 15.67 -2.51
CA GLN A 79 -2.91 17.10 -2.77
C GLN A 79 -3.91 17.53 -3.84
N THR A 80 -4.89 16.70 -4.10
CA THR A 80 -6.00 17.04 -4.98
C THR A 80 -7.30 16.68 -4.30
N ARG A 81 -8.42 17.02 -4.97
CA ARG A 81 -9.74 16.57 -4.54
C ARG A 81 -10.33 15.59 -5.55
N ILE A 82 -9.45 14.86 -6.24
CA ILE A 82 -9.85 13.92 -7.27
C ILE A 82 -9.88 12.51 -6.67
N PRO A 83 -11.07 11.94 -6.45
CA PRO A 83 -11.17 10.60 -5.89
C PRO A 83 -10.68 9.54 -6.86
N VAL A 84 -10.08 8.50 -6.31
CA VAL A 84 -9.62 7.37 -7.14
C VAL A 84 -10.79 6.76 -7.91
N TRP A 85 -11.97 6.63 -7.26
CA TRP A 85 -13.12 6.00 -7.90
C TRP A 85 -13.58 6.75 -9.15
N VAL A 86 -13.42 8.08 -9.16
CA VAL A 86 -13.78 8.89 -10.34
C VAL A 86 -12.94 8.49 -11.54
N LEU A 87 -11.63 8.33 -11.30
CA LEU A 87 -10.71 7.95 -12.37
C LEU A 87 -10.98 6.52 -12.85
N VAL A 88 -11.25 5.62 -11.93
CA VAL A 88 -11.58 4.23 -12.27
C VAL A 88 -12.87 4.17 -13.09
N ASN A 89 -13.89 4.90 -12.66
CA ASN A 89 -15.17 4.91 -13.35
C ASN A 89 -15.00 5.49 -14.77
N ALA A 90 -14.24 6.56 -14.90
CA ALA A 90 -13.96 7.16 -16.21
C ALA A 90 -13.29 6.13 -17.13
N GLY A 91 -12.34 5.38 -16.62
CA GLY A 91 -11.68 4.34 -17.40
C GLY A 91 -12.66 3.26 -17.85
N ARG A 92 -13.61 2.89 -16.99
CA ARG A 92 -14.64 1.92 -17.34
C ARG A 92 -15.55 2.44 -18.45
N LEU A 93 -15.73 3.74 -18.50
CA LEU A 93 -16.54 4.38 -19.53
C LEU A 93 -15.77 4.61 -20.84
N GLY A 94 -14.53 4.17 -20.90
CA GLY A 94 -13.74 4.21 -22.12
C GLY A 94 -12.87 5.45 -22.27
N ILE A 95 -12.74 6.27 -21.24
CA ILE A 95 -11.89 7.45 -21.29
C ILE A 95 -10.44 7.00 -21.13
N SER A 96 -9.58 7.41 -22.05
CA SER A 96 -8.19 7.01 -22.06
C SER A 96 -7.38 7.78 -21.02
N GLU A 97 -6.20 7.27 -20.69
CA GLU A 97 -5.30 7.97 -19.76
C GLU A 97 -4.90 9.33 -20.31
N THR A 98 -4.68 9.43 -21.62
CA THR A 98 -4.35 10.70 -22.24
C THR A 98 -5.46 11.72 -22.01
N GLU A 99 -6.71 11.29 -22.20
CA GLU A 99 -7.86 12.17 -21.97
C GLU A 99 -7.97 12.58 -20.51
N LEU A 100 -7.72 11.64 -19.59
CA LEU A 100 -7.76 11.95 -18.16
C LEU A 100 -6.71 12.99 -17.80
N LEU A 101 -5.51 12.88 -18.35
CA LEU A 101 -4.46 13.86 -18.07
C LEU A 101 -4.79 15.22 -18.65
N GLU A 102 -5.55 15.27 -19.75
CA GLU A 102 -6.03 16.52 -20.31
C GLU A 102 -7.15 17.13 -19.49
N ASP A 103 -8.07 16.28 -19.02
CA ASP A 103 -9.21 16.73 -18.22
C ASP A 103 -8.79 17.19 -16.83
N TYR A 104 -7.76 16.60 -16.29
CA TYR A 104 -7.27 16.92 -14.94
C TYR A 104 -5.80 17.36 -15.04
N PRO A 105 -5.55 18.61 -15.40
CA PRO A 105 -4.17 19.07 -15.65
C PRO A 105 -3.23 18.96 -14.46
N THR A 106 -3.76 18.84 -13.25
CA THR A 106 -2.93 18.68 -12.06
C THR A 106 -2.40 17.25 -11.89
N LEU A 107 -2.95 16.30 -12.63
CA LEU A 107 -2.52 14.90 -12.54
C LEU A 107 -1.33 14.64 -13.44
N ARG A 108 -0.51 13.72 -13.00
CA ARG A 108 0.62 13.21 -13.77
C ARG A 108 0.38 11.72 -14.04
N ALA A 109 1.13 11.17 -14.99
CA ALA A 109 1.01 9.75 -15.32
C ALA A 109 1.26 8.88 -14.08
N ALA A 110 2.19 9.28 -13.20
CA ALA A 110 2.46 8.54 -11.97
C ALA A 110 1.23 8.51 -11.06
N ASP A 111 0.44 9.57 -11.05
CA ASP A 111 -0.78 9.61 -10.22
C ASP A 111 -1.80 8.60 -10.71
N LEU A 112 -1.96 8.45 -12.02
CA LEU A 112 -2.85 7.43 -12.58
C LEU A 112 -2.36 6.02 -12.25
N ALA A 113 -1.05 5.79 -12.35
CA ALA A 113 -0.48 4.50 -11.99
C ALA A 113 -0.78 4.16 -10.52
N ASN A 114 -0.65 5.14 -9.63
CA ASN A 114 -0.97 4.96 -8.21
C ASN A 114 -2.46 4.68 -8.01
N ALA A 115 -3.31 5.37 -8.77
CA ALA A 115 -4.76 5.16 -8.66
C ALA A 115 -5.14 3.76 -9.11
N TRP A 116 -4.58 3.29 -10.22
CA TRP A 116 -4.87 1.94 -10.71
C TRP A 116 -4.40 0.87 -9.73
N ALA A 117 -3.20 1.05 -9.17
CA ALA A 117 -2.66 0.11 -8.19
C ALA A 117 -3.54 0.08 -6.93
N TYR A 118 -3.99 1.24 -6.49
CA TYR A 118 -4.89 1.32 -5.33
C TYR A 118 -6.21 0.60 -5.60
N ALA A 119 -6.79 0.84 -6.76
CA ALA A 119 -8.06 0.22 -7.13
C ALA A 119 -7.94 -1.30 -7.22
N GLU A 120 -6.80 -1.78 -7.69
CA GLU A 120 -6.55 -3.20 -7.77
C GLU A 120 -6.39 -3.83 -6.38
N ALA A 121 -5.80 -3.10 -5.45
CA ALA A 121 -5.60 -3.58 -4.08
C ALA A 121 -6.88 -3.51 -3.25
N TYR A 122 -7.75 -2.56 -3.52
CA TYR A 122 -8.97 -2.34 -2.74
C TYR A 122 -10.20 -2.24 -3.65
N PRO A 123 -10.50 -3.32 -4.42
CA PRO A 123 -11.58 -3.26 -5.40
C PRO A 123 -12.95 -3.05 -4.78
N ASP A 124 -13.20 -3.63 -3.60
CA ASP A 124 -14.51 -3.50 -2.96
C ASP A 124 -14.78 -2.07 -2.49
N GLU A 125 -13.74 -1.43 -1.97
CA GLU A 125 -13.85 -0.03 -1.54
C GLU A 125 -14.21 0.87 -2.73
N ILE A 126 -13.51 0.68 -3.84
CA ILE A 126 -13.74 1.48 -5.05
C ILE A 126 -15.11 1.19 -5.64
N GLU A 127 -15.49 -0.07 -5.70
CA GLU A 127 -16.80 -0.43 -6.23
C GLU A 127 -17.93 0.18 -5.40
N THR A 128 -17.80 0.13 -4.09
CA THR A 128 -18.78 0.73 -3.18
C THR A 128 -18.89 2.22 -3.43
N ALA A 129 -17.75 2.89 -3.57
CA ALA A 129 -17.74 4.35 -3.81
C ALA A 129 -18.43 4.69 -5.13
N ILE A 130 -18.17 3.91 -6.19
CA ILE A 130 -18.81 4.12 -7.48
C ILE A 130 -20.32 3.96 -7.35
N GLN A 131 -20.76 2.87 -6.71
CA GLN A 131 -22.20 2.60 -6.56
C GLN A 131 -22.91 3.68 -5.75
N GLU A 132 -22.29 4.10 -4.66
CA GLU A 132 -22.89 5.13 -3.80
C GLU A 132 -23.08 6.45 -4.54
N ASN A 133 -22.15 6.75 -5.44
CA ASN A 133 -22.21 8.01 -6.19
C ASN A 133 -23.09 7.92 -7.43
N GLU A 134 -23.28 6.73 -7.96
CA GLU A 134 -24.20 6.55 -9.10
C GLU A 134 -25.67 6.60 -8.67
N GLU A 135 -25.95 6.26 -7.41
CA GLU A 135 -27.31 6.28 -6.89
C GLU A 135 -27.81 7.68 -6.58
N ASP A 136 -26.91 8.63 -6.48
CA ASP A 136 -27.26 10.03 -6.26
C ASP A 136 -27.56 10.71 -7.59
#